data_80c53efdb2dc00065530e1ed0785f74d
#
_entry.id   80c53efdb2dc00065530e1ed0785f74d
#
_cell.length_a   1.000
_cell.length_b   1.000
_cell.length_c   1.000
_cell.angle_alpha   90.00
_cell.angle_beta   90.00
_cell.angle_gamma   90.00
#
_symmetry.space_group_name_H-M   'P 1'
#
loop_
_entity.id
_entity.type
_entity.pdbx_description
1 polymer ?
#
loop_
_entity_poly.entity_id
_entity_poly.type
_entity_poly.pdbx_seq_one_letter_code
_entity_poly.pdbx_strand_id
1 'polypeptide(L)'
;MKNVSCRLNVIEAAMCLFVILIIALCTSFCHAETDDPWPWTGKYDEKSVTLLLLGDFNVQKRDDPTTALVHVRETLSGADLVYTNLEGLLVKSEGPDKDIPGKSGWQHLGPEAVLALKAGNIKAVGVANNVAYGPANIMKSLSVLDANGIAHTGAGGNIDEAHRPAIVDQNGVKFGFLQYTAKWYEEKEQIAKADSPGVARILSRDGITLEPSDLNRLLDDIRRLRPLVDIVLVSSHTRDGQNRNGPPLDASAASTPPGDQDLFSLLPVNRGLTQIEPYQKELAHAAVDAGADVVFGHGCHMLQAVEVYKDKPIMYCLGNFVSDWIRVRNYKDGLVVRIVVEGKEVKRVSLVPVTRDDDTNNAHMLDPSKGEGVKLLQELKDLSPGVPLKISGQEVVLIDKQ
;
A
#
# COMPACT_ATOMS: atom_id res chain seq x y z
N MET A 1 -5.46 12.39 82.22
CA MET A 1 -6.02 12.22 80.87
C MET A 1 -5.89 13.56 80.20
N LYS A 2 -4.92 13.72 79.28
CA LYS A 2 -4.72 14.95 78.51
C LYS A 2 -5.31 14.73 77.10
N ASN A 3 -6.33 15.49 76.72
CA ASN A 3 -6.87 15.54 75.38
C ASN A 3 -5.89 16.25 74.44
N VAL A 4 -5.36 15.51 73.47
CA VAL A 4 -4.62 16.09 72.34
C VAL A 4 -5.59 16.37 71.25
N SER A 5 -5.92 17.64 71.07
CA SER A 5 -6.71 18.16 69.95
C SER A 5 -5.81 18.25 68.71
N CYS A 6 -6.03 17.39 67.73
CA CYS A 6 -5.36 17.46 66.44
C CYS A 6 -6.02 18.59 65.60
N ARG A 7 -5.39 19.78 65.58
CA ARG A 7 -5.78 20.82 64.62
C ARG A 7 -5.01 20.57 63.33
N LEU A 8 -5.67 19.98 62.35
CA LEU A 8 -5.12 20.02 60.97
C LEU A 8 -5.05 21.47 60.52
N ASN A 9 -3.88 21.91 60.12
CA ASN A 9 -3.66 23.27 59.59
C ASN A 9 -4.41 23.40 58.25
N VAL A 10 -5.18 24.48 58.10
CA VAL A 10 -5.95 24.81 56.89
C VAL A 10 -5.04 24.84 55.64
N ILE A 11 -3.75 25.11 55.81
CA ILE A 11 -2.73 25.13 54.78
C ILE A 11 -2.46 23.71 54.22
N GLU A 12 -2.39 22.68 55.11
CA GLU A 12 -2.18 21.29 54.67
C GLU A 12 -3.39 20.74 53.93
N ALA A 13 -4.60 21.08 54.36
CA ALA A 13 -5.83 20.71 53.64
C ALA A 13 -5.93 21.38 52.28
N ALA A 14 -5.52 22.65 52.15
CA ALA A 14 -5.46 23.37 50.87
C ALA A 14 -4.40 22.80 49.93
N MET A 15 -3.22 22.42 50.43
CA MET A 15 -2.17 21.76 49.63
C MET A 15 -2.60 20.39 49.12
N CYS A 16 -3.25 19.56 49.95
CA CYS A 16 -3.81 18.28 49.51
C CYS A 16 -4.89 18.43 48.43
N LEU A 17 -5.78 19.41 48.56
CA LEU A 17 -6.78 19.71 47.54
C LEU A 17 -6.16 20.21 46.22
N PHE A 18 -5.09 21.00 46.31
CA PHE A 18 -4.38 21.51 45.11
C PHE A 18 -3.62 20.39 44.38
N VAL A 19 -3.00 19.46 45.11
CA VAL A 19 -2.32 18.27 44.55
C VAL A 19 -3.34 17.32 43.92
N ILE A 20 -4.51 17.08 44.55
CA ILE A 20 -5.57 16.27 43.97
C ILE A 20 -6.15 16.92 42.68
N LEU A 21 -6.30 18.25 42.69
CA LEU A 21 -6.75 18.98 41.51
C LEU A 21 -5.76 18.92 40.36
N ILE A 22 -4.44 19.02 40.64
CA ILE A 22 -3.39 18.88 39.62
C ILE A 22 -3.36 17.44 39.08
N ILE A 23 -3.48 16.43 39.95
CA ILE A 23 -3.55 15.02 39.52
C ILE A 23 -4.82 14.78 38.66
N ALA A 24 -5.98 15.34 39.04
CA ALA A 24 -7.19 15.25 38.26
C ALA A 24 -7.12 16.02 36.94
N LEU A 25 -6.40 17.15 36.86
CA LEU A 25 -6.13 17.89 35.64
C LEU A 25 -5.09 17.16 34.76
N CYS A 26 -4.05 16.56 35.35
CA CYS A 26 -3.09 15.75 34.60
C CYS A 26 -3.71 14.45 34.06
N THR A 27 -4.66 13.82 34.77
CA THR A 27 -5.39 12.66 34.26
C THR A 27 -6.41 13.01 33.18
N SER A 28 -6.87 14.27 33.13
CA SER A 28 -7.76 14.75 32.05
C SER A 28 -7.02 15.15 30.77
N PHE A 29 -5.69 15.33 30.81
CA PHE A 29 -4.87 15.66 29.63
C PHE A 29 -4.10 14.45 29.09
N CYS A 30 -4.19 13.27 29.70
CA CYS A 30 -3.66 12.03 29.18
C CYS A 30 -4.79 11.06 28.79
N HIS A 31 -5.84 11.58 28.13
CA HIS A 31 -6.51 10.77 27.15
C HIS A 31 -5.61 10.86 25.91
N ALA A 32 -4.69 9.92 25.77
CA ALA A 32 -4.39 9.41 24.47
C ALA A 32 -5.78 9.13 23.87
N GLU A 33 -6.15 9.83 22.80
CA GLU A 33 -7.20 9.36 21.91
C GLU A 33 -6.79 7.91 21.62
N THR A 34 -7.43 6.97 22.29
CA THR A 34 -7.44 5.60 21.81
C THR A 34 -8.17 5.73 20.49
N ASP A 35 -7.41 5.69 19.39
CA ASP A 35 -8.00 5.58 18.08
C ASP A 35 -8.98 4.42 18.17
N ASP A 36 -10.28 4.74 18.22
CA ASP A 36 -11.30 3.70 18.18
C ASP A 36 -11.04 2.88 16.94
N PRO A 37 -10.93 1.55 17.05
CA PRO A 37 -10.63 0.72 15.91
C PRO A 37 -11.61 1.04 14.79
N TRP A 38 -11.12 1.12 13.56
CA TRP A 38 -11.97 1.42 12.40
C TRP A 38 -13.19 0.47 12.41
N PRO A 39 -14.42 0.99 12.26
CA PRO A 39 -15.66 0.25 12.60
C PRO A 39 -15.93 -1.00 11.77
N TRP A 40 -15.09 -1.33 10.81
CA TRP A 40 -15.22 -2.60 10.09
C TRP A 40 -14.34 -3.73 10.66
N THR A 41 -13.83 -3.60 11.88
CA THR A 41 -13.07 -4.66 12.59
C THR A 41 -13.89 -5.91 12.85
N GLY A 42 -14.73 -6.30 11.92
CA GLY A 42 -15.56 -7.49 11.96
C GLY A 42 -15.87 -7.99 10.56
N LYS A 43 -16.31 -9.22 10.48
CA LYS A 43 -16.85 -9.80 9.25
C LYS A 43 -18.08 -9.02 8.82
N TYR A 44 -18.23 -8.82 7.51
CA TYR A 44 -19.44 -8.23 6.92
C TYR A 44 -20.66 -9.09 7.25
N ASP A 45 -20.50 -10.40 7.17
CA ASP A 45 -21.30 -11.42 7.84
C ASP A 45 -20.42 -12.63 8.19
N GLU A 46 -20.96 -13.64 8.90
CA GLU A 46 -20.21 -14.83 9.33
C GLU A 46 -19.68 -15.70 8.16
N LYS A 47 -20.23 -15.55 6.97
CA LYS A 47 -19.89 -16.33 5.77
C LYS A 47 -19.01 -15.56 4.78
N SER A 48 -18.85 -14.25 4.98
CA SER A 48 -18.05 -13.41 4.10
C SER A 48 -16.56 -13.49 4.41
N VAL A 49 -15.73 -13.28 3.38
CA VAL A 49 -14.29 -13.11 3.49
C VAL A 49 -13.94 -11.67 3.14
N THR A 50 -13.25 -10.98 4.03
CA THR A 50 -12.79 -9.62 3.83
C THR A 50 -11.33 -9.59 3.43
N LEU A 51 -11.05 -9.05 2.23
CA LEU A 51 -9.72 -8.75 1.74
C LEU A 51 -9.47 -7.24 1.78
N LEU A 52 -8.32 -6.83 2.29
CA LEU A 52 -7.82 -5.45 2.16
C LEU A 52 -6.67 -5.39 1.16
N LEU A 53 -6.75 -4.44 0.22
CA LEU A 53 -5.65 -4.07 -0.66
C LEU A 53 -5.09 -2.73 -0.17
N LEU A 54 -3.80 -2.70 0.07
CA LEU A 54 -3.08 -1.51 0.52
C LEU A 54 -2.28 -0.91 -0.64
N GLY A 55 -1.97 0.39 -0.55
CA GLY A 55 -1.02 1.06 -1.43
C GLY A 55 0.42 0.59 -1.27
N ASP A 56 1.40 1.39 -1.70
CA ASP A 56 2.82 1.06 -1.60
C ASP A 56 3.27 0.96 -0.14
N PHE A 57 4.04 -0.11 0.17
CA PHE A 57 4.51 -0.42 1.51
C PHE A 57 6.04 -0.42 1.55
N ASN A 58 6.60 0.62 2.19
CA ASN A 58 8.03 0.78 2.39
C ASN A 58 8.33 1.25 3.83
N VAL A 59 9.02 0.43 4.61
CA VAL A 59 9.35 0.66 6.03
C VAL A 59 10.87 0.68 6.27
N GLN A 60 11.62 1.32 5.38
CA GLN A 60 13.08 1.43 5.51
C GLN A 60 13.52 2.31 6.68
N LYS A 61 14.72 2.02 7.24
CA LYS A 61 15.38 2.86 8.26
C LYS A 61 14.61 3.02 9.57
N ARG A 62 13.70 2.11 9.90
CA ARG A 62 13.04 2.05 11.21
C ARG A 62 13.75 1.06 12.11
N ASP A 63 14.01 1.44 13.38
CA ASP A 63 14.51 0.52 14.41
C ASP A 63 13.49 -0.59 14.67
N ASP A 64 12.21 -0.23 14.74
CA ASP A 64 11.08 -1.16 14.79
C ASP A 64 10.12 -0.87 13.62
N PRO A 65 10.11 -1.71 12.57
CA PRO A 65 9.26 -1.51 11.40
C PRO A 65 7.77 -1.63 11.72
N THR A 66 7.38 -2.25 12.85
CA THR A 66 5.97 -2.40 13.24
C THR A 66 5.33 -1.09 13.67
N THR A 67 6.12 -0.09 14.04
CA THR A 67 5.65 1.25 14.44
C THR A 67 4.90 1.97 13.33
N ALA A 68 5.19 1.64 12.07
CA ALA A 68 4.48 2.20 10.90
C ALA A 68 2.96 1.94 10.94
N LEU A 69 2.52 0.94 11.70
CA LEU A 69 1.14 0.42 11.70
C LEU A 69 0.40 0.66 13.01
N VAL A 70 0.94 1.46 13.95
CA VAL A 70 0.38 1.59 15.31
C VAL A 70 -1.08 2.02 15.32
N HIS A 71 -1.51 2.87 14.39
CA HIS A 71 -2.89 3.38 14.32
C HIS A 71 -3.84 2.53 13.46
N VAL A 72 -3.30 1.57 12.69
CA VAL A 72 -4.10 0.77 11.74
C VAL A 72 -4.02 -0.73 11.99
N ARG A 73 -3.16 -1.17 12.92
CA ARG A 73 -2.89 -2.61 13.19
C ARG A 73 -4.16 -3.38 13.52
N GLU A 74 -4.99 -2.84 14.39
CA GLU A 74 -6.22 -3.51 14.81
C GLU A 74 -7.18 -3.69 13.65
N THR A 75 -7.36 -2.64 12.83
CA THR A 75 -8.18 -2.69 11.62
C THR A 75 -7.67 -3.72 10.62
N LEU A 76 -6.34 -3.75 10.36
CA LEU A 76 -5.74 -4.73 9.46
C LEU A 76 -5.89 -6.17 10.00
N SER A 77 -5.78 -6.35 11.32
CA SER A 77 -5.98 -7.65 11.97
C SER A 77 -7.41 -8.14 11.91
N GLY A 78 -8.39 -7.24 11.78
CA GLY A 78 -9.81 -7.56 11.62
C GLY A 78 -10.17 -8.11 10.24
N ALA A 79 -9.30 -7.97 9.24
CA ALA A 79 -9.51 -8.53 7.92
C ALA A 79 -9.03 -9.99 7.85
N ASP A 80 -9.65 -10.79 6.98
CA ASP A 80 -9.25 -12.19 6.77
C ASP A 80 -7.94 -12.30 5.98
N LEU A 81 -7.70 -11.37 5.05
CA LEU A 81 -6.54 -11.33 4.17
C LEU A 81 -6.14 -9.87 3.89
N VAL A 82 -4.84 -9.56 3.94
CA VAL A 82 -4.29 -8.27 3.54
C VAL A 82 -3.22 -8.49 2.47
N TYR A 83 -3.27 -7.66 1.41
CA TYR A 83 -2.28 -7.61 0.33
C TYR A 83 -1.70 -6.21 0.19
N THR A 84 -0.41 -6.11 -0.19
CA THR A 84 0.26 -4.83 -0.51
C THR A 84 1.31 -5.01 -1.60
N ASN A 85 1.70 -3.90 -2.26
CA ASN A 85 2.94 -3.83 -3.02
C ASN A 85 4.12 -3.62 -2.06
N LEU A 86 5.01 -4.60 -1.95
CA LEU A 86 6.23 -4.50 -1.15
C LEU A 86 7.27 -3.67 -1.92
N GLU A 87 7.27 -2.35 -1.71
CA GLU A 87 8.16 -1.44 -2.42
C GLU A 87 9.54 -1.39 -1.76
N GLY A 88 10.33 -2.42 -2.03
CA GLY A 88 11.66 -2.67 -1.50
C GLY A 88 11.91 -4.15 -1.24
N LEU A 89 13.15 -4.53 -0.98
CA LEU A 89 13.53 -5.91 -0.74
C LEU A 89 13.81 -6.16 0.75
N LEU A 90 13.53 -7.37 1.23
CA LEU A 90 13.79 -7.82 2.59
C LEU A 90 15.25 -8.27 2.77
N VAL A 91 16.17 -7.40 2.39
CA VAL A 91 17.62 -7.62 2.47
C VAL A 91 18.29 -6.41 3.10
N LYS A 92 19.47 -6.61 3.69
CA LYS A 92 20.31 -5.49 4.12
C LYS A 92 20.88 -4.79 2.91
N SER A 93 20.94 -3.45 2.95
CA SER A 93 21.61 -2.64 1.93
C SER A 93 23.14 -2.73 2.09
N GLU A 94 23.71 -3.83 1.62
CA GLU A 94 25.15 -4.15 1.72
C GLU A 94 25.69 -4.63 0.36
N GLY A 95 27.00 -4.43 0.15
CA GLY A 95 27.65 -4.94 -1.05
C GLY A 95 27.45 -4.06 -2.31
N PRO A 96 27.74 -4.58 -3.49
CA PRO A 96 27.70 -3.83 -4.74
C PRO A 96 26.26 -3.44 -5.17
N ASP A 97 25.27 -4.23 -4.80
CA ASP A 97 23.87 -4.03 -5.20
C ASP A 97 23.08 -3.19 -4.19
N LYS A 98 23.76 -2.53 -3.23
CA LYS A 98 23.11 -1.70 -2.21
C LYS A 98 22.45 -0.44 -2.77
N ASP A 99 23.00 0.09 -3.85
CA ASP A 99 22.59 1.37 -4.43
C ASP A 99 21.87 1.11 -5.76
N ILE A 100 20.65 1.61 -5.88
CA ILE A 100 19.95 1.64 -7.16
C ILE A 100 20.43 2.86 -7.95
N PRO A 101 20.92 2.72 -9.17
CA PRO A 101 21.35 3.84 -10.00
C PRO A 101 20.28 4.93 -10.09
N GLY A 102 20.65 6.18 -9.84
CA GLY A 102 19.74 7.31 -9.85
C GLY A 102 18.81 7.41 -8.64
N LYS A 103 19.00 6.60 -7.57
CA LYS A 103 18.20 6.63 -6.36
C LYS A 103 19.08 6.76 -5.11
N SER A 104 19.82 7.86 -5.04
CA SER A 104 20.74 8.14 -3.94
C SER A 104 20.05 8.09 -2.57
N GLY A 105 20.70 7.43 -1.60
CA GLY A 105 20.18 7.27 -0.24
C GLY A 105 19.05 6.26 -0.08
N TRP A 106 18.63 5.58 -1.15
CA TRP A 106 17.72 4.44 -1.06
C TRP A 106 18.35 3.34 -0.21
N GLN A 107 17.53 2.69 0.60
CA GLN A 107 17.91 1.48 1.32
C GLN A 107 16.83 0.43 1.13
N HIS A 108 17.23 -0.83 1.02
CA HIS A 108 16.31 -1.94 1.14
C HIS A 108 15.75 -2.01 2.56
N LEU A 109 14.62 -2.71 2.73
CA LEU A 109 13.83 -2.69 3.96
C LEU A 109 14.52 -3.39 5.15
N GLY A 110 15.47 -4.29 4.86
CA GLY A 110 15.99 -5.24 5.85
C GLY A 110 15.08 -6.46 6.03
N PRO A 111 15.63 -7.61 6.43
CA PRO A 111 14.85 -8.83 6.66
C PRO A 111 13.85 -8.68 7.81
N GLU A 112 14.12 -7.81 8.78
CA GLU A 112 13.27 -7.49 9.94
C GLU A 112 11.96 -6.79 9.55
N ALA A 113 11.87 -6.19 8.36
CA ALA A 113 10.63 -5.58 7.87
C ALA A 113 9.49 -6.61 7.71
N VAL A 114 9.81 -7.91 7.64
CA VAL A 114 8.81 -8.98 7.70
C VAL A 114 7.96 -8.93 8.97
N LEU A 115 8.47 -8.36 10.06
CA LEU A 115 7.72 -8.17 11.31
C LEU A 115 6.55 -7.20 11.13
N ALA A 116 6.75 -6.14 10.33
CA ALA A 116 5.66 -5.22 9.98
C ALA A 116 4.61 -5.90 9.10
N LEU A 117 5.02 -6.72 8.13
CA LEU A 117 4.08 -7.50 7.32
C LEU A 117 3.20 -8.40 8.21
N LYS A 118 3.81 -9.13 9.15
CA LYS A 118 3.08 -9.96 10.12
C LYS A 118 2.16 -9.14 11.03
N ALA A 119 2.65 -8.02 11.57
CA ALA A 119 1.87 -7.14 12.43
C ALA A 119 0.66 -6.53 11.70
N GLY A 120 0.74 -6.34 10.40
CA GLY A 120 -0.34 -5.87 9.53
C GLY A 120 -1.22 -6.99 8.95
N ASN A 121 -1.10 -8.24 9.42
CA ASN A 121 -1.83 -9.39 8.87
C ASN A 121 -1.66 -9.57 7.35
N ILE A 122 -0.52 -9.06 6.80
CA ILE A 122 -0.22 -9.12 5.37
C ILE A 122 0.23 -10.54 5.02
N LYS A 123 -0.61 -11.26 4.28
CA LYS A 123 -0.40 -12.66 3.92
C LYS A 123 0.06 -12.85 2.47
N ALA A 124 -0.07 -11.80 1.66
CA ALA A 124 0.36 -11.81 0.27
C ALA A 124 0.95 -10.46 -0.13
N VAL A 125 1.99 -10.47 -0.95
CA VAL A 125 2.64 -9.26 -1.46
C VAL A 125 2.95 -9.37 -2.94
N GLY A 126 2.89 -8.21 -3.61
CA GLY A 126 3.48 -8.05 -4.94
C GLY A 126 4.91 -7.51 -4.83
N VAL A 127 5.81 -8.04 -5.64
CA VAL A 127 7.25 -7.69 -5.61
C VAL A 127 7.71 -7.07 -6.94
N ALA A 128 6.88 -7.09 -7.98
CA ALA A 128 7.21 -6.49 -9.27
C ALA A 128 7.12 -4.96 -9.19
N ASN A 129 8.23 -4.31 -8.85
CA ASN A 129 8.34 -2.86 -8.82
C ASN A 129 9.75 -2.38 -9.20
N ASN A 130 9.91 -1.07 -9.34
CA ASN A 130 11.16 -0.47 -9.81
C ASN A 130 12.32 -0.50 -8.80
N VAL A 131 12.08 -0.90 -7.56
CA VAL A 131 13.10 -0.99 -6.51
C VAL A 131 13.45 -2.42 -6.11
N ALA A 132 12.85 -3.41 -6.76
CA ALA A 132 13.31 -4.79 -6.72
C ALA A 132 14.57 -4.89 -7.62
N TYR A 133 15.76 -4.68 -7.03
CA TYR A 133 17.03 -4.50 -7.73
C TYR A 133 18.08 -5.52 -7.29
N GLY A 134 18.81 -6.05 -8.26
CA GLY A 134 19.85 -7.05 -8.07
C GLY A 134 19.27 -8.48 -7.99
N PRO A 135 19.62 -9.37 -8.95
CA PRO A 135 19.08 -10.74 -9.02
C PRO A 135 19.24 -11.53 -7.72
N ALA A 136 20.43 -11.43 -7.09
CA ALA A 136 20.71 -12.11 -5.82
C ALA A 136 19.89 -11.55 -4.66
N ASN A 137 19.66 -10.24 -4.61
CA ASN A 137 18.85 -9.58 -3.59
C ASN A 137 17.38 -9.93 -3.73
N ILE A 138 16.86 -10.01 -4.97
CA ILE A 138 15.51 -10.46 -5.26
C ILE A 138 15.32 -11.87 -4.66
N MET A 139 16.17 -12.83 -5.00
CA MET A 139 16.06 -14.21 -4.52
C MET A 139 16.17 -14.33 -2.99
N LYS A 140 17.07 -13.57 -2.36
CA LYS A 140 17.16 -13.51 -0.88
C LYS A 140 15.87 -12.98 -0.26
N SER A 141 15.29 -11.92 -0.83
CA SER A 141 14.04 -11.34 -0.35
C SER A 141 12.88 -12.34 -0.46
N LEU A 142 12.76 -13.06 -1.59
CA LEU A 142 11.74 -14.10 -1.77
C LEU A 142 11.91 -15.21 -0.73
N SER A 143 13.15 -15.64 -0.44
CA SER A 143 13.42 -16.64 0.58
C SER A 143 12.98 -16.20 1.99
N VAL A 144 13.07 -14.90 2.31
CA VAL A 144 12.54 -14.35 3.59
C VAL A 144 11.02 -14.43 3.62
N LEU A 145 10.33 -14.10 2.52
CA LEU A 145 8.88 -14.21 2.42
C LEU A 145 8.43 -15.66 2.60
N ASP A 146 9.05 -16.60 1.88
CA ASP A 146 8.77 -18.04 1.95
C ASP A 146 8.95 -18.59 3.37
N ALA A 147 10.09 -18.27 4.02
CA ALA A 147 10.39 -18.70 5.38
C ALA A 147 9.37 -18.18 6.41
N ASN A 148 8.62 -17.13 6.08
CA ASN A 148 7.60 -16.52 6.94
C ASN A 148 6.17 -16.83 6.49
N GLY A 149 5.97 -17.65 5.47
CA GLY A 149 4.66 -18.07 4.96
C GLY A 149 3.88 -16.93 4.32
N ILE A 150 4.57 -15.92 3.77
CA ILE A 150 3.95 -14.81 3.05
C ILE A 150 3.97 -15.13 1.55
N ALA A 151 2.81 -15.29 0.95
CA ALA A 151 2.69 -15.53 -0.48
C ALA A 151 3.19 -14.32 -1.29
N HIS A 152 3.85 -14.56 -2.41
CA HIS A 152 4.38 -13.47 -3.23
C HIS A 152 4.19 -13.75 -4.73
N THR A 153 4.13 -12.68 -5.52
CA THR A 153 4.02 -12.72 -6.96
C THR A 153 4.83 -11.59 -7.60
N GLY A 154 5.14 -11.73 -8.87
CA GLY A 154 5.78 -10.67 -9.65
C GLY A 154 7.31 -10.73 -9.66
N ALA A 155 7.95 -11.70 -8.99
CA ALA A 155 9.39 -11.94 -9.05
C ALA A 155 9.71 -13.43 -8.92
N GLY A 156 10.86 -13.86 -9.45
CA GLY A 156 11.28 -15.25 -9.40
C GLY A 156 12.70 -15.48 -9.92
N GLY A 157 13.16 -16.73 -9.88
CA GLY A 157 14.48 -17.16 -10.34
C GLY A 157 14.62 -17.17 -11.87
N ASN A 158 13.54 -17.05 -12.58
CA ASN A 158 13.45 -16.91 -14.04
C ASN A 158 12.09 -16.31 -14.42
N ILE A 159 11.87 -16.06 -15.72
CA ILE A 159 10.67 -15.42 -16.22
C ILE A 159 9.37 -16.17 -15.88
N ASP A 160 9.39 -17.51 -15.90
CA ASP A 160 8.20 -18.31 -15.61
C ASP A 160 7.86 -18.27 -14.11
N GLU A 161 8.87 -18.23 -13.26
CA GLU A 161 8.68 -18.04 -11.83
C GLU A 161 8.23 -16.62 -11.48
N ALA A 162 8.77 -15.59 -12.15
CA ALA A 162 8.34 -14.20 -11.95
C ALA A 162 6.87 -13.98 -12.31
N HIS A 163 6.33 -14.76 -13.24
CA HIS A 163 4.93 -14.73 -13.67
C HIS A 163 4.02 -15.69 -12.88
N ARG A 164 4.57 -16.38 -11.86
CA ARG A 164 3.78 -17.29 -11.03
C ARG A 164 2.82 -16.49 -10.14
N PRO A 165 1.53 -16.86 -10.08
CA PRO A 165 0.58 -16.21 -9.18
C PRO A 165 0.88 -16.53 -7.72
N ALA A 166 0.61 -15.58 -6.81
CA ALA A 166 0.41 -15.89 -5.40
C ALA A 166 -1.03 -16.39 -5.21
N ILE A 167 -1.21 -17.58 -4.65
CA ILE A 167 -2.53 -18.16 -4.37
C ILE A 167 -2.66 -18.30 -2.86
N VAL A 168 -3.74 -17.72 -2.30
CA VAL A 168 -4.08 -17.79 -0.88
C VAL A 168 -5.48 -18.35 -0.74
N ASP A 169 -5.63 -19.43 0.02
CA ASP A 169 -6.93 -19.94 0.46
C ASP A 169 -7.26 -19.35 1.81
N GLN A 170 -8.33 -18.56 1.85
CA GLN A 170 -8.80 -17.93 3.08
C GLN A 170 -10.27 -18.28 3.31
N ASN A 171 -10.52 -19.06 4.36
CA ASN A 171 -11.87 -19.50 4.73
C ASN A 171 -12.64 -20.20 3.57
N GLY A 172 -11.92 -20.95 2.72
CA GLY A 172 -12.47 -21.68 1.59
C GLY A 172 -12.69 -20.86 0.32
N VAL A 173 -12.26 -19.59 0.32
CA VAL A 173 -12.19 -18.73 -0.88
C VAL A 173 -10.74 -18.63 -1.35
N LYS A 174 -10.48 -19.00 -2.59
CA LYS A 174 -9.15 -18.94 -3.20
C LYS A 174 -8.96 -17.63 -3.94
N PHE A 175 -8.00 -16.83 -3.47
CA PHE A 175 -7.56 -15.59 -4.10
C PHE A 175 -6.28 -15.84 -4.89
N GLY A 176 -6.24 -15.41 -6.14
CA GLY A 176 -5.06 -15.44 -6.99
C GLY A 176 -4.60 -14.05 -7.36
N PHE A 177 -3.35 -13.73 -7.05
CA PHE A 177 -2.75 -12.42 -7.31
C PHE A 177 -1.68 -12.55 -8.38
N LEU A 178 -1.67 -11.58 -9.32
CA LEU A 178 -0.63 -11.36 -10.30
C LEU A 178 -0.15 -9.92 -10.20
N GLN A 179 1.15 -9.68 -10.32
CA GLN A 179 1.70 -8.33 -10.36
C GLN A 179 2.79 -8.19 -11.42
N TYR A 180 2.79 -7.02 -12.08
CA TYR A 180 3.73 -6.65 -13.13
C TYR A 180 4.27 -5.25 -12.90
N THR A 181 5.49 -4.96 -13.41
CA THR A 181 6.04 -3.61 -13.41
C THR A 181 6.23 -3.05 -14.81
N ALA A 182 5.81 -1.82 -15.01
CA ALA A 182 6.07 -1.05 -16.23
C ALA A 182 7.33 -0.17 -16.11
N LYS A 183 8.01 -0.22 -14.98
CA LYS A 183 9.19 0.60 -14.69
C LYS A 183 10.31 -0.18 -14.04
N TRP A 184 11.54 0.12 -14.48
CA TRP A 184 12.81 -0.37 -13.91
C TRP A 184 13.92 0.66 -14.19
N TYR A 185 15.07 0.50 -13.54
CA TYR A 185 16.27 1.33 -13.75
C TYR A 185 17.26 0.66 -14.72
N GLU A 186 17.56 -0.61 -14.51
CA GLU A 186 18.41 -1.41 -15.39
C GLU A 186 17.77 -2.76 -15.69
N GLU A 187 17.49 -3.02 -16.96
CA GLU A 187 16.78 -4.25 -17.37
C GLU A 187 17.54 -5.52 -16.95
N LYS A 188 18.88 -5.55 -17.12
CA LYS A 188 19.69 -6.73 -16.79
C LYS A 188 19.73 -7.06 -15.30
N GLU A 189 19.49 -6.07 -14.43
CA GLU A 189 19.53 -6.20 -12.96
C GLU A 189 18.15 -6.44 -12.34
N GLN A 190 17.09 -6.24 -13.12
CA GLN A 190 15.75 -6.23 -12.58
C GLN A 190 14.76 -7.13 -13.30
N ILE A 191 14.84 -7.23 -14.64
CA ILE A 191 13.82 -7.97 -15.41
C ILE A 191 14.18 -9.43 -15.53
N ALA A 192 13.26 -10.30 -15.15
CA ALA A 192 13.42 -11.74 -15.26
C ALA A 192 13.58 -12.20 -16.71
N LYS A 193 14.51 -13.13 -16.93
CA LYS A 193 14.74 -13.81 -18.23
C LYS A 193 14.59 -15.31 -18.05
N ALA A 194 14.73 -16.05 -19.15
CA ALA A 194 14.61 -17.50 -19.11
C ALA A 194 15.61 -18.17 -18.13
N ASP A 195 16.77 -17.57 -17.95
CA ASP A 195 17.91 -18.09 -17.19
C ASP A 195 18.42 -17.16 -16.08
N SER A 196 17.68 -16.11 -15.76
CA SER A 196 18.09 -15.16 -14.71
C SER A 196 16.92 -14.65 -13.88
N PRO A 197 17.16 -14.49 -12.55
CA PRO A 197 16.17 -13.93 -11.63
C PRO A 197 15.77 -12.51 -11.96
N GLY A 198 14.55 -12.13 -11.60
CA GLY A 198 14.06 -10.78 -11.78
C GLY A 198 12.56 -10.66 -11.51
N VAL A 199 12.00 -9.53 -11.96
CA VAL A 199 10.58 -9.20 -11.83
C VAL A 199 9.82 -9.38 -13.16
N ALA A 200 8.52 -9.60 -13.06
CA ALA A 200 7.60 -9.68 -14.19
C ALA A 200 7.37 -8.28 -14.79
N ARG A 201 7.64 -8.16 -16.08
CA ARG A 201 7.55 -6.91 -16.85
C ARG A 201 6.21 -6.79 -17.55
N ILE A 202 5.74 -5.54 -17.71
CA ILE A 202 4.69 -5.14 -18.64
C ILE A 202 5.11 -3.81 -19.29
N LEU A 203 5.60 -3.85 -20.53
CA LEU A 203 6.26 -2.71 -21.17
C LEU A 203 5.29 -1.94 -22.08
N SER A 204 5.31 -0.61 -21.96
CA SER A 204 4.86 0.32 -22.99
C SER A 204 6.02 1.24 -23.37
N ARG A 205 6.39 1.29 -24.65
CA ARG A 205 7.49 2.13 -25.13
C ARG A 205 7.05 3.56 -25.44
N ASP A 206 5.83 3.72 -25.85
CA ASP A 206 5.23 4.99 -26.26
C ASP A 206 4.29 5.57 -25.20
N GLY A 207 3.94 4.78 -24.15
CA GLY A 207 2.97 5.09 -23.12
C GLY A 207 1.52 5.06 -23.62
N ILE A 208 1.32 4.58 -24.82
CA ILE A 208 -0.01 4.48 -25.45
C ILE A 208 -0.43 3.01 -25.53
N THR A 209 0.47 2.16 -26.04
CA THR A 209 0.19 0.74 -26.25
C THR A 209 1.19 -0.14 -25.50
N LEU A 210 0.73 -1.31 -25.09
CA LEU A 210 1.57 -2.34 -24.51
C LEU A 210 2.35 -3.11 -25.58
N GLU A 211 3.56 -3.53 -25.24
CA GLU A 211 4.31 -4.49 -26.07
C GLU A 211 3.46 -5.77 -26.22
N PRO A 212 3.18 -6.22 -27.47
CA PRO A 212 2.28 -7.35 -27.68
C PRO A 212 2.71 -8.64 -26.98
N SER A 213 4.02 -8.88 -26.85
CA SER A 213 4.55 -10.06 -26.14
C SER A 213 4.21 -10.04 -24.67
N ASP A 214 4.32 -8.88 -24.02
CA ASP A 214 4.08 -8.71 -22.59
C ASP A 214 2.56 -8.75 -22.33
N LEU A 215 1.76 -8.09 -23.19
CA LEU A 215 0.30 -8.16 -23.12
C LEU A 215 -0.20 -9.60 -23.27
N ASN A 216 0.27 -10.35 -24.29
CA ASN A 216 -0.13 -11.74 -24.47
C ASN A 216 0.22 -12.60 -23.26
N ARG A 217 1.39 -12.40 -22.67
CA ARG A 217 1.80 -13.13 -21.47
C ARG A 217 0.88 -12.83 -20.28
N LEU A 218 0.56 -11.55 -20.04
CA LEU A 218 -0.42 -11.15 -19.02
C LEU A 218 -1.76 -11.88 -19.20
N LEU A 219 -2.29 -11.86 -20.44
CA LEU A 219 -3.58 -12.51 -20.76
C LEU A 219 -3.53 -14.02 -20.52
N ASP A 220 -2.42 -14.66 -20.91
CA ASP A 220 -2.23 -16.10 -20.72
C ASP A 220 -2.06 -16.45 -19.24
N ASP A 221 -1.39 -15.62 -18.45
CA ASP A 221 -1.27 -15.80 -17.00
C ASP A 221 -2.64 -15.75 -16.33
N ILE A 222 -3.48 -14.76 -16.68
CA ILE A 222 -4.84 -14.65 -16.15
C ILE A 222 -5.70 -15.86 -16.55
N ARG A 223 -5.66 -16.27 -17.81
CA ARG A 223 -6.43 -17.42 -18.31
C ARG A 223 -6.01 -18.73 -17.63
N ARG A 224 -4.71 -18.92 -17.37
CA ARG A 224 -4.21 -20.10 -16.63
C ARG A 224 -4.58 -20.06 -15.16
N LEU A 225 -4.62 -18.87 -14.55
CA LEU A 225 -4.98 -18.70 -13.14
C LEU A 225 -6.48 -18.87 -12.91
N ARG A 226 -7.33 -18.36 -13.80
CA ARG A 226 -8.80 -18.32 -13.62
C ARG A 226 -9.44 -19.64 -13.17
N PRO A 227 -9.12 -20.83 -13.74
CA PRO A 227 -9.71 -22.10 -13.31
C PRO A 227 -9.19 -22.61 -11.95
N LEU A 228 -8.15 -22.01 -11.38
CA LEU A 228 -7.49 -22.48 -10.16
C LEU A 228 -7.98 -21.74 -8.90
N VAL A 229 -8.64 -20.59 -9.09
CA VAL A 229 -9.04 -19.71 -7.99
C VAL A 229 -10.46 -19.19 -8.15
N ASP A 230 -11.01 -18.69 -7.06
CA ASP A 230 -12.37 -18.09 -7.05
C ASP A 230 -12.30 -16.60 -7.46
N ILE A 231 -11.30 -15.87 -6.98
CA ILE A 231 -11.11 -14.43 -7.25
C ILE A 231 -9.73 -14.20 -7.86
N VAL A 232 -9.69 -13.57 -9.04
CA VAL A 232 -8.45 -13.17 -9.74
C VAL A 232 -8.22 -11.68 -9.55
N LEU A 233 -7.06 -11.33 -8.99
CA LEU A 233 -6.63 -9.96 -8.78
C LEU A 233 -5.36 -9.68 -9.59
N VAL A 234 -5.39 -8.60 -10.35
CA VAL A 234 -4.23 -8.18 -11.16
C VAL A 234 -3.76 -6.82 -10.69
N SER A 235 -2.48 -6.74 -10.34
CA SER A 235 -1.81 -5.53 -9.89
C SER A 235 -0.74 -5.10 -10.87
N SER A 236 -0.54 -3.78 -11.00
CA SER A 236 0.55 -3.23 -11.80
C SER A 236 1.27 -2.11 -11.06
N HIS A 237 2.60 -2.11 -11.12
CA HIS A 237 3.42 -1.00 -10.65
C HIS A 237 3.79 -0.12 -11.85
N THR A 238 2.96 0.89 -12.08
CA THR A 238 3.09 1.80 -13.23
C THR A 238 3.49 3.18 -12.74
N ARG A 239 4.28 3.88 -13.54
CA ARG A 239 4.59 5.28 -13.28
C ARG A 239 4.23 6.08 -14.50
N ASP A 240 3.76 7.30 -14.31
CA ASP A 240 3.36 8.17 -15.40
C ASP A 240 4.48 8.38 -16.43
N GLY A 241 4.08 8.49 -17.68
CA GLY A 241 4.97 8.56 -18.84
C GLY A 241 5.60 9.91 -19.12
N GLN A 242 5.50 10.91 -18.24
CA GLN A 242 5.91 12.27 -18.58
C GLN A 242 7.42 12.49 -18.68
N ASN A 243 8.27 11.49 -18.44
CA ASN A 243 9.71 11.65 -18.63
C ASN A 243 10.38 10.48 -19.36
N ARG A 244 9.83 10.08 -20.50
CA ARG A 244 10.34 8.97 -21.32
C ARG A 244 11.75 9.19 -21.88
N ASN A 245 12.21 10.45 -21.98
CA ASN A 245 13.49 10.85 -22.53
C ASN A 245 14.32 11.74 -21.61
N GLY A 246 13.87 11.96 -20.37
CA GLY A 246 14.61 12.73 -19.36
C GLY A 246 15.26 11.83 -18.31
N PRO A 247 16.24 12.35 -17.55
CA PRO A 247 16.72 11.66 -16.38
C PRO A 247 15.52 11.36 -15.46
N PRO A 248 15.55 10.26 -14.67
CA PRO A 248 14.50 9.98 -13.70
C PRO A 248 14.18 11.23 -12.89
N LEU A 249 12.91 11.51 -12.65
CA LEU A 249 12.52 12.65 -11.79
C LEU A 249 13.26 12.66 -10.45
N ASP A 250 13.75 11.50 -10.02
CA ASP A 250 14.58 11.31 -8.83
C ASP A 250 16.04 11.73 -9.01
N ALA A 251 16.56 11.89 -10.24
CA ALA A 251 17.96 12.24 -10.44
C ALA A 251 18.27 13.72 -10.09
N SER A 252 17.30 14.61 -10.23
CA SER A 252 17.44 16.00 -9.75
C SER A 252 17.27 16.10 -8.23
N ALA A 253 16.55 15.16 -7.62
CA ALA A 253 16.42 15.02 -6.17
C ALA A 253 17.65 14.35 -5.55
N ALA A 254 18.34 13.50 -6.30
CA ALA A 254 19.54 12.80 -5.85
C ALA A 254 20.77 13.72 -5.65
N SER A 255 20.74 14.95 -6.17
CA SER A 255 21.82 15.94 -5.98
C SER A 255 21.60 16.85 -4.76
N THR A 256 20.52 16.71 -4.01
CA THR A 256 20.27 17.52 -2.82
C THR A 256 20.99 16.92 -1.61
N PRO A 257 21.83 17.71 -0.89
CA PRO A 257 22.50 17.23 0.31
C PRO A 257 21.49 16.74 1.36
N PRO A 258 21.87 15.76 2.23
CA PRO A 258 21.00 15.34 3.34
C PRO A 258 20.82 16.52 4.31
N GLY A 259 19.72 17.21 4.19
CA GLY A 259 19.39 18.41 4.98
C GLY A 259 18.32 19.31 4.35
N ASP A 260 18.14 19.24 3.04
CA ASP A 260 17.12 20.05 2.32
C ASP A 260 15.92 19.19 1.90
N GLN A 261 15.26 18.59 2.91
CA GLN A 261 13.99 17.86 2.67
C GLN A 261 12.82 18.81 2.32
N ASP A 262 12.99 20.11 2.53
CA ASP A 262 11.95 21.12 2.26
C ASP A 262 11.81 21.52 0.79
N LEU A 263 12.79 21.21 -0.06
CA LEU A 263 12.72 21.60 -1.48
C LEU A 263 11.60 20.87 -2.23
N PHE A 264 11.31 19.63 -1.85
CA PHE A 264 10.21 18.83 -2.43
C PHE A 264 8.82 19.31 -1.97
N SER A 265 8.73 19.90 -0.77
CA SER A 265 7.47 20.48 -0.27
C SER A 265 7.03 21.72 -1.05
N LEU A 266 7.96 22.34 -1.78
CA LEU A 266 7.75 23.53 -2.60
C LEU A 266 7.47 23.22 -4.07
N LEU A 267 7.69 21.98 -4.52
CA LEU A 267 7.35 21.60 -5.89
C LEU A 267 5.82 21.52 -6.03
N PRO A 268 5.25 22.16 -7.05
CA PRO A 268 3.82 22.01 -7.30
C PRO A 268 3.53 20.52 -7.52
N VAL A 269 2.41 20.05 -6.95
CA VAL A 269 1.90 18.70 -7.20
C VAL A 269 1.96 18.48 -8.72
N ASN A 270 2.77 17.52 -9.15
CA ASN A 270 2.88 17.22 -10.57
C ASN A 270 1.57 16.53 -10.99
N ARG A 271 0.60 17.33 -11.47
CA ARG A 271 -0.71 16.84 -11.90
C ARG A 271 -0.64 15.78 -13.01
N GLY A 272 0.51 15.65 -13.68
CA GLY A 272 0.76 14.56 -14.61
C GLY A 272 0.74 13.18 -13.94
N LEU A 273 1.12 13.07 -12.66
CA LEU A 273 1.11 11.80 -11.92
C LEU A 273 -0.31 11.27 -11.64
N THR A 274 -1.30 12.15 -11.63
CA THR A 274 -2.70 11.77 -11.43
C THR A 274 -3.41 11.35 -12.72
N GLN A 275 -2.80 11.58 -13.88
CA GLN A 275 -3.35 11.20 -15.17
C GLN A 275 -3.11 9.71 -15.44
N ILE A 276 -4.12 9.06 -16.00
CA ILE A 276 -4.03 7.67 -16.46
C ILE A 276 -3.43 7.70 -17.86
N GLU A 277 -2.31 7.01 -18.04
CA GLU A 277 -1.72 6.79 -19.35
C GLU A 277 -2.58 5.79 -20.17
N PRO A 278 -2.68 5.95 -21.49
CA PRO A 278 -3.48 5.06 -22.32
C PRO A 278 -3.14 3.57 -22.13
N TYR A 279 -1.85 3.22 -22.00
CA TYR A 279 -1.44 1.83 -21.79
C TYR A 279 -1.91 1.26 -20.43
N GLN A 280 -2.06 2.10 -19.39
CA GLN A 280 -2.59 1.65 -18.09
C GLN A 280 -4.07 1.25 -18.26
N LYS A 281 -4.81 2.00 -19.07
CA LYS A 281 -6.20 1.68 -19.40
C LYS A 281 -6.30 0.43 -20.24
N GLU A 282 -5.44 0.29 -21.25
CA GLU A 282 -5.34 -0.93 -22.08
C GLU A 282 -5.09 -2.16 -21.22
N LEU A 283 -4.08 -2.10 -20.31
CA LEU A 283 -3.77 -3.17 -19.36
C LEU A 283 -4.98 -3.56 -18.54
N ALA A 284 -5.61 -2.57 -17.90
CA ALA A 284 -6.71 -2.82 -16.97
C ALA A 284 -7.92 -3.44 -17.66
N HIS A 285 -8.32 -2.89 -18.80
CA HIS A 285 -9.44 -3.41 -19.59
C HIS A 285 -9.15 -4.81 -20.14
N ALA A 286 -7.94 -5.03 -20.69
CA ALA A 286 -7.54 -6.33 -21.19
C ALA A 286 -7.47 -7.40 -20.09
N ALA A 287 -7.02 -7.04 -18.88
CA ALA A 287 -7.00 -7.93 -17.73
C ALA A 287 -8.43 -8.34 -17.32
N VAL A 288 -9.37 -7.38 -17.25
CA VAL A 288 -10.78 -7.69 -16.98
C VAL A 288 -11.37 -8.59 -18.06
N ASP A 289 -11.10 -8.30 -19.35
CA ASP A 289 -11.59 -9.09 -20.47
C ASP A 289 -11.02 -10.52 -20.49
N ALA A 290 -9.82 -10.72 -19.93
CA ALA A 290 -9.21 -12.04 -19.77
C ALA A 290 -9.72 -12.81 -18.54
N GLY A 291 -10.48 -12.17 -17.63
CA GLY A 291 -11.10 -12.82 -16.47
C GLY A 291 -10.64 -12.34 -15.11
N ALA A 292 -9.97 -11.18 -15.01
CA ALA A 292 -9.69 -10.55 -13.72
C ALA A 292 -10.98 -10.03 -13.07
N ASP A 293 -11.10 -10.23 -11.75
CA ASP A 293 -12.24 -9.74 -10.96
C ASP A 293 -11.96 -8.34 -10.39
N VAL A 294 -10.68 -8.02 -10.14
CA VAL A 294 -10.23 -6.74 -9.60
C VAL A 294 -8.90 -6.37 -10.25
N VAL A 295 -8.77 -5.11 -10.67
CA VAL A 295 -7.50 -4.54 -11.16
C VAL A 295 -7.13 -3.33 -10.32
N PHE A 296 -5.85 -3.25 -9.90
CA PHE A 296 -5.38 -2.14 -9.09
C PHE A 296 -3.91 -1.82 -9.36
N GLY A 297 -3.52 -0.58 -9.10
CA GLY A 297 -2.21 -0.08 -9.46
C GLY A 297 -1.42 0.53 -8.31
N HIS A 298 -0.12 0.64 -8.53
CA HIS A 298 0.90 1.14 -7.62
C HIS A 298 1.94 1.99 -8.37
N GLY A 299 2.85 2.64 -7.62
CA GLY A 299 4.06 3.28 -8.16
C GLY A 299 3.91 4.72 -8.60
N CYS A 300 2.70 5.27 -8.72
CA CYS A 300 2.50 6.69 -8.97
C CYS A 300 2.64 7.54 -7.69
N HIS A 301 2.57 6.89 -6.51
CA HIS A 301 2.66 7.50 -5.18
C HIS A 301 1.55 8.52 -4.85
N MET A 302 0.54 8.64 -5.68
CA MET A 302 -0.62 9.53 -5.57
C MET A 302 -1.89 8.78 -5.93
N LEU A 303 -3.04 9.35 -5.66
CA LEU A 303 -4.30 8.82 -6.14
C LEU A 303 -4.43 9.01 -7.66
N GLN A 304 -4.85 7.97 -8.34
CA GLN A 304 -5.39 8.05 -9.69
C GLN A 304 -6.87 7.69 -9.67
N ALA A 305 -7.52 7.83 -10.83
CA ALA A 305 -8.94 7.53 -10.95
C ALA A 305 -9.30 6.10 -10.57
N VAL A 306 -10.55 5.92 -10.23
CA VAL A 306 -11.20 4.61 -10.16
C VAL A 306 -12.21 4.47 -11.29
N GLU A 307 -12.48 3.26 -11.74
CA GLU A 307 -13.39 2.94 -12.82
C GLU A 307 -14.17 1.66 -12.48
N VAL A 308 -15.37 1.53 -12.98
CA VAL A 308 -16.10 0.26 -13.04
C VAL A 308 -16.27 -0.14 -14.49
N TYR A 309 -15.55 -1.16 -14.92
CA TYR A 309 -15.57 -1.68 -16.29
C TYR A 309 -16.14 -3.10 -16.30
N LYS A 310 -17.25 -3.31 -17.02
CA LYS A 310 -17.97 -4.60 -17.06
C LYS A 310 -18.25 -5.17 -15.67
N ASP A 311 -18.75 -4.34 -14.75
CA ASP A 311 -19.03 -4.64 -13.35
C ASP A 311 -17.80 -5.07 -12.51
N LYS A 312 -16.60 -4.79 -12.97
CA LYS A 312 -15.35 -5.04 -12.26
C LYS A 312 -14.70 -3.72 -11.85
N PRO A 313 -14.20 -3.63 -10.59
CA PRO A 313 -13.52 -2.43 -10.10
C PRO A 313 -12.10 -2.34 -10.67
N ILE A 314 -11.73 -1.15 -11.09
CA ILE A 314 -10.37 -0.78 -11.47
C ILE A 314 -9.97 0.42 -10.62
N MET A 315 -8.87 0.32 -9.90
CA MET A 315 -8.24 1.40 -9.16
C MET A 315 -6.86 1.63 -9.78
N TYR A 316 -6.69 2.68 -10.59
CA TYR A 316 -5.47 2.86 -11.39
C TYR A 316 -4.22 3.08 -10.53
N CYS A 317 -4.35 3.72 -9.36
CA CYS A 317 -3.29 3.76 -8.36
C CYS A 317 -3.85 4.00 -6.95
N LEU A 318 -3.36 3.21 -6.00
CA LEU A 318 -3.77 3.30 -4.59
C LEU A 318 -2.93 4.33 -3.79
N GLY A 319 -1.90 4.94 -4.39
CA GLY A 319 -0.99 5.80 -3.66
C GLY A 319 -0.09 5.05 -2.69
N ASN A 320 0.37 5.73 -1.64
CA ASN A 320 1.19 5.15 -0.60
C ASN A 320 0.35 4.72 0.61
N PHE A 321 0.61 3.54 1.15
CA PHE A 321 0.10 3.15 2.47
C PHE A 321 1.11 3.52 3.56
N VAL A 322 2.36 3.08 3.42
CA VAL A 322 3.52 3.52 4.20
C VAL A 322 4.68 3.71 3.25
N SER A 323 5.39 4.84 3.34
CA SER A 323 6.59 5.06 2.52
C SER A 323 7.60 5.92 3.27
N ASP A 324 8.60 5.28 3.87
CA ASP A 324 9.68 5.98 4.56
C ASP A 324 10.70 6.62 3.61
N TRP A 325 10.67 6.25 2.33
CA TRP A 325 11.48 6.89 1.30
C TRP A 325 10.92 8.26 0.92
N ILE A 326 9.60 8.34 0.72
CA ILE A 326 8.93 9.55 0.28
C ILE A 326 8.21 10.19 1.47
N ARG A 327 8.90 11.10 2.17
CA ARG A 327 8.37 11.84 3.31
C ARG A 327 7.79 13.21 2.93
N VAL A 328 7.52 13.43 1.64
CA VAL A 328 7.00 14.70 1.14
C VAL A 328 5.49 14.76 1.36
N ARG A 329 4.99 15.87 1.88
CA ARG A 329 3.55 16.09 2.19
C ARG A 329 2.61 15.76 1.04
N ASN A 330 3.03 16.04 -0.20
CA ASN A 330 2.20 15.83 -1.39
C ASN A 330 2.08 14.35 -1.84
N TYR A 331 2.79 13.42 -1.19
CA TYR A 331 2.80 11.98 -1.52
C TYR A 331 2.45 11.11 -0.32
N LYS A 332 1.79 11.68 0.70
CA LYS A 332 1.46 10.98 1.93
C LYS A 332 0.16 10.21 1.87
N ASP A 333 -0.67 10.48 0.88
CA ASP A 333 -2.04 10.01 0.81
C ASP A 333 -2.18 8.76 -0.08
N GLY A 334 -3.18 7.96 0.24
CA GLY A 334 -3.48 6.74 -0.49
C GLY A 334 -4.90 6.25 -0.23
N LEU A 335 -5.18 5.04 -0.71
CA LEU A 335 -6.42 4.31 -0.48
C LEU A 335 -6.15 2.93 0.09
N VAL A 336 -6.97 2.52 1.04
CA VAL A 336 -7.20 1.11 1.37
C VAL A 336 -8.48 0.68 0.65
N VAL A 337 -8.41 -0.43 -0.09
CA VAL A 337 -9.57 -1.02 -0.74
C VAL A 337 -10.04 -2.19 0.09
N ARG A 338 -11.30 -2.15 0.52
CA ARG A 338 -11.94 -3.29 1.17
C ARG A 338 -12.81 -4.04 0.17
N ILE A 339 -12.57 -5.32 0.05
CA ILE A 339 -13.32 -6.23 -0.82
C ILE A 339 -14.00 -7.26 0.06
N VAL A 340 -15.31 -7.37 -0.05
CA VAL A 340 -16.11 -8.40 0.61
C VAL A 340 -16.51 -9.45 -0.41
N VAL A 341 -16.17 -10.70 -0.14
CA VAL A 341 -16.46 -11.86 -0.97
C VAL A 341 -17.41 -12.78 -0.22
N GLU A 342 -18.52 -13.15 -0.86
CA GLU A 342 -19.45 -14.17 -0.38
C GLU A 342 -19.49 -15.32 -1.38
N GLY A 343 -19.25 -16.54 -0.87
CA GLY A 343 -19.09 -17.69 -1.73
C GLY A 343 -17.87 -17.50 -2.66
N LYS A 344 -18.10 -17.22 -3.94
CA LYS A 344 -17.06 -17.01 -4.96
C LYS A 344 -17.20 -15.70 -5.71
N GLU A 345 -17.95 -14.77 -5.16
CA GLU A 345 -18.29 -13.52 -5.81
C GLU A 345 -17.89 -12.30 -4.98
N VAL A 346 -17.32 -11.29 -5.65
CA VAL A 346 -17.15 -9.97 -5.07
C VAL A 346 -18.51 -9.32 -4.92
N LYS A 347 -18.94 -9.12 -3.68
CA LYS A 347 -20.22 -8.48 -3.34
C LYS A 347 -20.10 -6.99 -3.11
N ARG A 348 -19.04 -6.58 -2.38
CA ARG A 348 -18.84 -5.17 -2.08
C ARG A 348 -17.39 -4.77 -2.29
N VAL A 349 -17.19 -3.60 -2.86
CA VAL A 349 -15.89 -2.93 -2.94
C VAL A 349 -16.06 -1.54 -2.38
N SER A 350 -15.31 -1.22 -1.35
CA SER A 350 -15.28 0.10 -0.75
C SER A 350 -13.84 0.61 -0.60
N LEU A 351 -13.71 1.92 -0.57
CA LEU A 351 -12.45 2.65 -0.52
C LEU A 351 -12.41 3.44 0.78
N VAL A 352 -11.26 3.44 1.44
CA VAL A 352 -11.01 4.27 2.61
C VAL A 352 -9.79 5.12 2.35
N PRO A 353 -9.91 6.43 2.44
CA PRO A 353 -8.76 7.31 2.38
C PRO A 353 -7.78 7.00 3.51
N VAL A 354 -6.49 7.02 3.20
CA VAL A 354 -5.40 6.84 4.16
C VAL A 354 -4.38 7.95 3.98
N THR A 355 -3.79 8.40 5.07
CA THR A 355 -2.69 9.35 5.08
C THR A 355 -1.60 8.88 6.03
N ARG A 356 -0.52 9.65 6.15
CA ARG A 356 0.59 9.37 7.05
C ARG A 356 0.91 10.58 7.90
N ASP A 357 1.35 10.35 9.14
CA ASP A 357 1.83 11.41 10.02
C ASP A 357 2.97 12.20 9.38
N ASP A 358 2.99 13.49 9.64
CA ASP A 358 4.08 14.37 9.19
C ASP A 358 5.41 14.04 9.89
N ASP A 359 5.37 13.65 11.17
CA ASP A 359 6.56 13.41 12.00
C ASP A 359 7.02 11.94 11.98
N THR A 360 6.08 11.02 12.22
CA THR A 360 6.39 9.58 12.40
C THR A 360 6.25 8.79 11.11
N ASN A 361 5.53 9.32 10.11
CA ASN A 361 5.20 8.65 8.87
C ASN A 361 4.41 7.34 9.06
N ASN A 362 3.64 7.25 10.18
CA ASN A 362 2.77 6.12 10.44
C ASN A 362 1.46 6.27 9.68
N ALA A 363 0.89 5.16 9.25
CA ALA A 363 -0.36 5.17 8.49
C ALA A 363 -1.58 5.46 9.37
N HIS A 364 -2.49 6.31 8.87
CA HIS A 364 -3.80 6.59 9.46
C HIS A 364 -4.90 6.45 8.43
N MET A 365 -6.02 5.85 8.81
CA MET A 365 -7.24 5.87 8.01
C MET A 365 -8.04 7.14 8.28
N LEU A 366 -8.63 7.72 7.24
CA LEU A 366 -9.38 8.98 7.31
C LEU A 366 -10.87 8.72 7.06
N ASP A 367 -11.72 9.31 7.90
CA ASP A 367 -13.16 9.35 7.67
C ASP A 367 -13.48 10.20 6.43
N PRO A 368 -14.05 9.65 5.36
CA PRO A 368 -14.33 10.37 4.12
C PRO A 368 -15.40 11.46 4.28
N SER A 369 -16.07 11.52 5.44
CA SER A 369 -17.07 12.54 5.78
C SER A 369 -16.51 13.71 6.59
N LYS A 370 -15.22 13.67 7.01
CA LYS A 370 -14.60 14.65 7.91
C LYS A 370 -13.20 15.08 7.44
N GLY A 371 -12.86 16.29 7.76
CA GLY A 371 -11.48 16.82 7.68
C GLY A 371 -10.77 16.57 6.37
N GLU A 372 -9.59 15.96 6.44
CA GLU A 372 -8.77 15.62 5.27
C GLU A 372 -9.40 14.52 4.41
N GLY A 373 -10.17 13.61 5.00
CA GLY A 373 -10.87 12.56 4.24
C GLY A 373 -11.87 13.10 3.24
N VAL A 374 -12.55 14.23 3.55
CA VAL A 374 -13.45 14.93 2.59
C VAL A 374 -12.65 15.45 1.40
N LYS A 375 -11.45 16.00 1.62
CA LYS A 375 -10.59 16.53 0.55
C LYS A 375 -10.13 15.41 -0.38
N LEU A 376 -9.67 14.29 0.19
CA LEU A 376 -9.24 13.13 -0.60
C LEU A 376 -10.40 12.50 -1.37
N LEU A 377 -11.59 12.42 -0.77
CA LEU A 377 -12.77 11.96 -1.50
C LEU A 377 -13.15 12.91 -2.64
N GLN A 378 -13.03 14.22 -2.44
CA GLN A 378 -13.30 15.18 -3.51
C GLN A 378 -12.28 15.05 -4.65
N GLU A 379 -11.00 14.92 -4.33
CA GLU A 379 -9.95 14.65 -5.32
C GLU A 379 -10.24 13.37 -6.10
N LEU A 380 -10.59 12.28 -5.42
CA LEU A 380 -10.94 11.01 -6.07
C LEU A 380 -12.15 11.14 -7.00
N LYS A 381 -13.16 11.92 -6.62
CA LYS A 381 -14.34 12.22 -7.46
C LYS A 381 -13.95 13.02 -8.70
N ASP A 382 -13.09 14.03 -8.54
CA ASP A 382 -12.61 14.87 -9.64
C ASP A 382 -11.77 14.05 -10.64
N LEU A 383 -10.99 13.09 -10.14
CA LEU A 383 -10.22 12.15 -10.96
C LEU A 383 -11.09 11.09 -11.64
N SER A 384 -12.29 10.80 -11.11
CA SER A 384 -13.15 9.68 -11.51
C SER A 384 -14.53 10.16 -11.98
N PRO A 385 -14.62 11.01 -13.03
CA PRO A 385 -15.89 11.59 -13.47
C PRO A 385 -16.88 10.49 -13.90
N GLY A 386 -18.11 10.59 -13.39
CA GLY A 386 -19.18 9.65 -13.72
C GLY A 386 -19.20 8.35 -12.90
N VAL A 387 -18.21 8.12 -12.03
CA VAL A 387 -18.22 6.98 -11.10
C VAL A 387 -19.06 7.33 -9.87
N PRO A 388 -20.06 6.50 -9.49
CA PRO A 388 -20.96 6.80 -8.38
C PRO A 388 -20.31 6.47 -7.02
N LEU A 389 -19.41 7.33 -6.55
CA LEU A 389 -18.77 7.20 -5.25
C LEU A 389 -19.70 7.70 -4.13
N LYS A 390 -20.21 6.81 -3.30
CA LYS A 390 -21.18 7.10 -2.23
C LYS A 390 -20.55 6.81 -0.85
N ILE A 391 -20.69 7.74 0.10
CA ILE A 391 -20.32 7.48 1.49
C ILE A 391 -21.35 6.54 2.13
N SER A 392 -20.86 5.51 2.81
CA SER A 392 -21.63 4.59 3.64
C SER A 392 -20.86 4.31 4.92
N GLY A 393 -21.27 4.92 6.04
CA GLY A 393 -20.47 4.96 7.25
C GLY A 393 -19.16 5.71 7.01
N GLN A 394 -18.03 5.10 7.33
CA GLN A 394 -16.68 5.65 7.13
C GLN A 394 -16.00 5.13 5.85
N GLU A 395 -16.75 4.56 4.93
CA GLU A 395 -16.26 4.04 3.65
C GLU A 395 -16.87 4.78 2.47
N VAL A 396 -16.16 4.76 1.34
CA VAL A 396 -16.67 5.19 0.04
C VAL A 396 -16.99 3.97 -0.79
N VAL A 397 -18.26 3.70 -1.02
CA VAL A 397 -18.70 2.52 -1.77
C VAL A 397 -18.53 2.75 -3.27
N LEU A 398 -17.81 1.84 -3.91
CA LEU A 398 -17.60 1.77 -5.36
C LEU A 398 -18.53 0.73 -6.01
N ILE A 399 -18.65 -0.46 -5.40
CA ILE A 399 -19.55 -1.54 -5.83
C ILE A 399 -20.29 -2.07 -4.62
N ASP A 400 -21.62 -2.28 -4.78
CA ASP A 400 -22.46 -2.95 -3.79
C ASP A 400 -23.51 -3.80 -4.54
N LYS A 401 -23.27 -5.11 -4.58
CA LYS A 401 -24.18 -6.10 -5.18
C LYS A 401 -24.97 -6.74 -4.05
N GLN A 402 -26.13 -6.16 -3.77
CA GLN A 402 -27.09 -6.70 -2.80
C GLN A 402 -27.58 -8.09 -3.18
#